data_e08a1d85bcfe2ac6c90d1619c2303f4d
#
_entry.id   e08a1d85bcfe2ac6c90d1619c2303f4d
#
_cell.length_a   1.000
_cell.length_b   1.000
_cell.length_c   1.000
_cell.angle_alpha   90.00
_cell.angle_beta   90.00
_cell.angle_gamma   90.00
#
_symmetry.space_group_name_H-M   'P 1'
#
loop_
_entity.id
_entity.type
_entity.pdbx_description
1 polymer ?
#
loop_
_entity_poly.entity_id
_entity_poly.type
_entity_poly.pdbx_seq_one_letter_code
_entity_poly.pdbx_strand_id
1 'polypeptide(L)'
;MAVTYEQIRNFMQGYFIGYSEDCQLPDRQHVMDKYYSPDIAFDAGFSGRDFWYRICLSHPTWQDKVEPKRLCIDVENLTVSAMVTATFIERSTGRILQQIGMNAFYSLSVDDRGDLKISRLDVFLESNLEKVQTMMKYLRG
;
A
#
# COMPACT_ATOMS: atom_id res chain seq x y z
N MET A 1 18.30 12.41 14.56
CA MET A 1 18.62 12.85 13.20
C MET A 1 17.36 12.97 12.36
N ALA A 2 17.32 13.98 11.51
CA ALA A 2 16.18 14.16 10.63
C ALA A 2 16.15 13.09 9.54
N VAL A 3 14.97 12.58 9.23
CA VAL A 3 14.75 11.66 8.12
C VAL A 3 14.94 12.39 6.80
N THR A 4 15.59 11.76 5.84
CA THR A 4 15.85 12.35 4.54
C THR A 4 14.90 11.80 3.46
N TYR A 5 14.78 12.52 2.36
CA TYR A 5 14.06 12.09 1.17
C TYR A 5 14.55 10.69 0.70
N GLU A 6 15.86 10.52 0.62
CA GLU A 6 16.44 9.24 0.17
C GLU A 6 16.08 8.07 1.09
N GLN A 7 16.05 8.30 2.40
CA GLN A 7 15.65 7.28 3.36
C GLN A 7 14.20 6.84 3.14
N ILE A 8 13.30 7.79 2.95
CA ILE A 8 11.89 7.49 2.69
C ILE A 8 11.73 6.78 1.35
N ARG A 9 12.37 7.27 0.31
CA ARG A 9 12.31 6.66 -1.02
C ARG A 9 12.77 5.21 -1.00
N ASN A 10 13.93 4.94 -0.40
CA ASN A 10 14.47 3.59 -0.31
C ASN A 10 13.56 2.67 0.52
N PHE A 11 13.04 3.17 1.62
CA PHE A 11 12.09 2.46 2.46
C PHE A 11 10.84 2.06 1.67
N MET A 12 10.24 2.98 0.93
CA MET A 12 9.03 2.72 0.15
C MET A 12 9.29 1.78 -1.01
N GLN A 13 10.42 1.87 -1.68
CA GLN A 13 10.77 0.93 -2.75
C GLN A 13 10.87 -0.50 -2.23
N GLY A 14 11.55 -0.70 -1.11
CA GLY A 14 11.62 -2.01 -0.45
C GLY A 14 10.25 -2.50 0.01
N TYR A 15 9.43 -1.61 0.54
CA TYR A 15 8.07 -1.94 0.97
C TYR A 15 7.21 -2.49 -0.19
N PHE A 16 7.21 -1.84 -1.33
CA PHE A 16 6.38 -2.28 -2.46
C PHE A 16 6.80 -3.66 -2.98
N ILE A 17 8.10 -3.93 -3.02
CA ILE A 17 8.61 -5.25 -3.37
C ILE A 17 8.15 -6.29 -2.35
N GLY A 18 8.34 -5.99 -1.06
CA GLY A 18 7.97 -6.89 0.02
C GLY A 18 6.47 -7.17 0.07
N TYR A 19 5.64 -6.15 -0.13
CA TYR A 19 4.20 -6.32 -0.18
C TYR A 19 3.80 -7.32 -1.29
N SER A 20 4.34 -7.15 -2.48
CA SER A 20 4.00 -8.00 -3.62
C SER A 20 4.51 -9.44 -3.46
N GLU A 21 5.69 -9.62 -2.84
CA GLU A 21 6.35 -10.92 -2.77
C GLU A 21 6.11 -11.65 -1.45
N ASP A 22 6.09 -10.94 -0.33
CA ASP A 22 6.15 -11.55 0.99
C ASP A 22 4.86 -11.40 1.81
N CYS A 23 4.19 -10.26 1.72
CA CYS A 23 3.07 -9.92 2.61
C CYS A 23 1.88 -10.89 2.49
N GLN A 24 1.74 -11.54 1.36
CA GLN A 24 0.60 -12.38 1.02
C GLN A 24 0.92 -13.87 1.15
N LEU A 25 2.04 -14.23 1.77
CA LEU A 25 2.45 -15.61 2.01
C LEU A 25 2.63 -15.84 3.52
N PRO A 26 2.00 -16.88 4.09
CA PRO A 26 1.98 -17.07 5.54
C PRO A 26 3.36 -17.28 6.17
N ASP A 27 4.28 -17.92 5.44
CA ASP A 27 5.63 -18.20 5.89
C ASP A 27 6.63 -17.06 5.63
N ARG A 28 6.23 -16.05 4.87
CA ARG A 28 7.06 -14.92 4.49
C ARG A 28 6.62 -13.60 5.12
N GLN A 29 5.44 -13.56 5.64
CA GLN A 29 4.77 -12.32 6.08
C GLN A 29 5.54 -11.58 7.18
N HIS A 30 6.26 -12.31 8.04
CA HIS A 30 7.07 -11.73 9.11
C HIS A 30 8.17 -10.78 8.60
N VAL A 31 8.61 -10.93 7.35
CA VAL A 31 9.57 -10.01 6.73
C VAL A 31 9.02 -8.58 6.67
N MET A 32 7.70 -8.44 6.62
CA MET A 32 7.02 -7.14 6.57
C MET A 32 6.98 -6.40 7.91
N ASP A 33 7.37 -7.04 9.00
CA ASP A 33 7.40 -6.41 10.32
C ASP A 33 8.35 -5.20 10.38
N LYS A 34 9.35 -5.17 9.52
CA LYS A 34 10.25 -4.02 9.40
C LYS A 34 9.60 -2.79 8.75
N TYR A 35 8.47 -2.96 8.06
CA TYR A 35 7.77 -1.88 7.38
C TYR A 35 6.54 -1.39 8.13
N TYR A 36 5.78 -2.28 8.74
CA TYR A 36 4.52 -1.95 9.39
C TYR A 36 4.70 -1.72 10.88
N SER A 37 4.16 -0.61 11.37
CA SER A 37 3.98 -0.41 12.82
C SER A 37 3.02 -1.46 13.37
N PRO A 38 3.25 -1.99 14.59
CA PRO A 38 2.33 -2.98 15.19
C PRO A 38 0.89 -2.50 15.31
N ASP A 39 0.70 -1.20 15.47
CA ASP A 39 -0.60 -0.54 15.64
C ASP A 39 -1.05 0.24 14.40
N ILE A 40 -0.56 -0.13 13.23
CA ILE A 40 -0.92 0.54 11.97
C ILE A 40 -2.43 0.74 11.85
N ALA A 41 -2.84 1.94 11.44
CA ALA A 41 -4.23 2.34 11.27
C ALA A 41 -4.64 2.36 9.80
N PHE A 42 -5.92 2.16 9.55
CA PHE A 42 -6.52 2.18 8.21
C PHE A 42 -7.78 3.03 8.22
N ASP A 43 -8.05 3.67 7.09
CA ASP A 43 -9.24 4.53 6.92
C ASP A 43 -10.56 3.77 7.11
N ALA A 44 -10.57 2.48 6.82
CA ALA A 44 -11.75 1.63 6.97
C ALA A 44 -12.17 1.39 8.43
N GLY A 45 -11.50 1.98 9.41
CA GLY A 45 -11.88 1.91 10.82
C GLY A 45 -11.31 0.72 11.57
N PHE A 46 -10.40 -0.03 10.98
CA PHE A 46 -9.68 -1.09 11.68
C PHE A 46 -8.20 -0.70 11.88
N SER A 47 -7.55 -1.38 12.80
CA SER A 47 -6.14 -1.16 13.10
C SER A 47 -5.47 -2.46 13.50
N GLY A 48 -4.14 -2.43 13.49
CA GLY A 48 -3.33 -3.55 13.91
C GLY A 48 -2.71 -4.32 12.75
N ARG A 49 -1.41 -4.55 12.87
CA ARG A 49 -0.62 -5.26 11.87
C ARG A 49 -1.10 -6.70 11.69
N ASP A 50 -1.45 -7.39 12.77
CA ASP A 50 -1.91 -8.77 12.70
C ASP A 50 -3.23 -8.89 11.95
N PHE A 51 -4.14 -7.94 12.15
CA PHE A 51 -5.39 -7.89 11.40
C PHE A 51 -5.12 -7.68 9.90
N TRP A 52 -4.24 -6.75 9.57
CA TRP A 52 -3.84 -6.50 8.19
C TRP A 52 -3.26 -7.74 7.52
N TYR A 53 -2.41 -8.46 8.23
CA TYR A 53 -1.81 -9.69 7.73
C TYR A 53 -2.85 -10.76 7.42
N ARG A 54 -3.90 -10.88 8.23
CA ARG A 54 -5.01 -11.80 7.93
C ARG A 54 -5.74 -11.42 6.65
N ILE A 55 -5.94 -10.13 6.42
CA ILE A 55 -6.54 -9.64 5.16
C ILE A 55 -5.64 -10.01 3.97
N CYS A 56 -4.34 -9.80 4.08
CA CYS A 56 -3.40 -10.12 3.01
C CYS A 56 -3.35 -11.63 2.69
N LEU A 57 -3.71 -12.48 3.62
CA LEU A 57 -3.78 -13.93 3.42
C LEU A 57 -5.15 -14.43 2.95
N SER A 58 -6.14 -13.55 2.79
CA SER A 58 -7.51 -13.94 2.47
C SER A 58 -7.73 -14.43 1.03
N HIS A 59 -6.72 -14.31 0.18
CA HIS A 59 -6.80 -14.69 -1.24
C HIS A 59 -5.62 -15.58 -1.64
N PRO A 60 -5.55 -16.82 -1.17
CA PRO A 60 -4.37 -17.67 -1.37
C PRO A 60 -4.14 -18.10 -2.82
N THR A 61 -5.16 -17.99 -3.69
CA THR A 61 -5.08 -18.46 -5.08
C THR A 61 -4.53 -17.40 -6.04
N TRP A 62 -4.46 -16.14 -5.62
CA TRP A 62 -3.95 -15.07 -6.47
C TRP A 62 -3.05 -14.12 -5.67
N GLN A 63 -2.17 -13.46 -6.39
CA GLN A 63 -1.22 -12.49 -5.86
C GLN A 63 -1.64 -11.09 -6.27
N ASP A 64 -1.59 -10.17 -5.32
CA ASP A 64 -1.73 -8.74 -5.57
C ASP A 64 -0.33 -8.14 -5.77
N LYS A 65 0.04 -7.90 -7.00
CA LYS A 65 1.32 -7.26 -7.33
C LYS A 65 1.10 -5.76 -7.49
N VAL A 66 1.71 -4.98 -6.63
CA VAL A 66 1.56 -3.52 -6.61
C VAL A 66 2.82 -2.86 -7.14
N GLU A 67 2.67 -2.04 -8.18
CA GLU A 67 3.78 -1.30 -8.79
C GLU A 67 3.53 0.21 -8.66
N PRO A 68 4.43 0.95 -8.01
CA PRO A 68 4.31 2.40 -7.95
C PRO A 68 4.59 3.00 -9.32
N LYS A 69 3.71 3.88 -9.77
CA LYS A 69 3.89 4.67 -11.01
C LYS A 69 4.41 6.07 -10.69
N ARG A 70 4.04 6.60 -9.55
CA ARG A 70 4.48 7.92 -9.10
C ARG A 70 4.48 7.95 -7.58
N LEU A 71 5.54 8.49 -7.00
CA LEU A 71 5.65 8.75 -5.57
C LEU A 71 5.79 10.25 -5.34
N CYS A 72 5.00 10.78 -4.42
CA CYS A 72 5.14 12.12 -3.90
C CYS A 72 5.51 12.00 -2.41
N ILE A 73 6.68 12.47 -2.04
CA ILE A 73 7.23 12.32 -0.70
C ILE A 73 7.27 13.68 -0.02
N ASP A 74 6.61 13.79 1.11
CA ASP A 74 6.67 14.95 2.00
C ASP A 74 7.55 14.59 3.19
N VAL A 75 8.78 15.05 3.16
CA VAL A 75 9.78 14.73 4.18
C VAL A 75 9.42 15.38 5.53
N GLU A 76 8.89 16.60 5.49
CA GLU A 76 8.55 17.34 6.71
C GLU A 76 7.44 16.67 7.50
N ASN A 77 6.40 16.23 6.82
CA ASN A 77 5.23 15.59 7.45
C ASN A 77 5.31 14.06 7.51
N LEU A 78 6.38 13.47 7.02
CA LEU A 78 6.57 12.02 6.94
C LEU A 78 5.39 11.32 6.26
N THR A 79 4.96 11.84 5.14
CA THR A 79 3.87 11.27 4.35
C THR A 79 4.32 10.95 2.94
N VAL A 80 3.71 9.92 2.36
CA VAL A 80 3.94 9.51 0.99
C VAL A 80 2.60 9.30 0.30
N SER A 81 2.45 9.91 -0.87
CA SER A 81 1.32 9.66 -1.75
C SER A 81 1.82 8.87 -2.95
N ALA A 82 1.16 7.78 -3.27
CA ALA A 82 1.57 6.89 -4.35
C ALA A 82 0.42 6.62 -5.32
N MET A 83 0.67 6.85 -6.60
CA MET A 83 -0.17 6.28 -7.66
C MET A 83 0.40 4.92 -8.00
N VAL A 84 -0.40 3.88 -7.83
CA VAL A 84 0.05 2.51 -8.03
C VAL A 84 -0.87 1.77 -9.00
N THR A 85 -0.31 0.78 -9.67
CA THR A 85 -1.08 -0.21 -10.42
C THR A 85 -1.06 -1.52 -9.64
N ALA A 86 -2.23 -2.03 -9.30
CA ALA A 86 -2.38 -3.35 -8.71
C ALA A 86 -2.76 -4.35 -9.79
N THR A 87 -1.97 -5.40 -9.91
CA THR A 87 -2.20 -6.49 -10.86
C THR A 87 -2.50 -7.76 -10.08
N PHE A 88 -3.68 -8.32 -10.27
CA PHE A 88 -4.08 -9.57 -9.64
C PHE A 88 -3.71 -10.73 -10.54
N ILE A 89 -2.82 -11.60 -10.06
CA ILE A 89 -2.21 -12.68 -10.84
C ILE A 89 -2.60 -14.02 -10.23
N GLU A 90 -3.20 -14.89 -11.03
CA GLU A 90 -3.49 -16.27 -10.59
C GLU A 90 -2.17 -17.01 -10.37
N ARG A 91 -1.98 -17.56 -9.16
CA ARG A 91 -0.69 -18.16 -8.78
C ARG A 91 -0.36 -19.42 -9.58
N SER A 92 -1.38 -20.23 -9.90
CA SER A 92 -1.18 -21.52 -10.57
C SER A 92 -0.79 -21.38 -12.05
N THR A 93 -1.20 -20.30 -12.71
CA THR A 93 -1.04 -20.15 -14.17
C THR A 93 -0.21 -18.91 -14.56
N GLY A 94 -0.07 -17.94 -13.66
CA GLY A 94 0.51 -16.63 -13.99
C GLY A 94 -0.42 -15.72 -14.77
N ARG A 95 -1.70 -16.13 -14.96
CA ARG A 95 -2.67 -15.35 -15.72
C ARG A 95 -3.07 -14.09 -14.96
N ILE A 96 -3.14 -12.97 -15.66
CA ILE A 96 -3.64 -11.71 -15.10
C ILE A 96 -5.15 -11.79 -15.03
N LEU A 97 -5.70 -11.67 -13.81
CA LEU A 97 -7.14 -11.70 -13.56
C LEU A 97 -7.74 -10.31 -13.70
N GLN A 98 -7.04 -9.29 -13.22
CA GLN A 98 -7.49 -7.90 -13.22
C GLN A 98 -6.32 -6.97 -13.00
N GLN A 99 -6.47 -5.74 -13.48
CA GLN A 99 -5.54 -4.64 -13.22
C GLN A 99 -6.34 -3.39 -12.87
N ILE A 100 -5.97 -2.74 -11.76
CA ILE A 100 -6.64 -1.50 -11.33
C ILE A 100 -5.61 -0.47 -10.90
N GLY A 101 -5.95 0.81 -11.11
CA GLY A 101 -5.21 1.92 -10.55
C GLY A 101 -5.70 2.24 -9.13
N MET A 102 -4.78 2.62 -8.27
CA MET A 102 -5.07 3.03 -6.90
C MET A 102 -4.22 4.22 -6.50
N ASN A 103 -4.76 5.04 -5.60
CA ASN A 103 -3.99 6.03 -4.87
C ASN A 103 -3.87 5.56 -3.43
N ALA A 104 -2.65 5.47 -2.93
CA ALA A 104 -2.37 5.08 -1.57
C ALA A 104 -1.65 6.22 -0.84
N PHE A 105 -2.09 6.50 0.38
CA PHE A 105 -1.46 7.48 1.25
C PHE A 105 -0.87 6.76 2.46
N TYR A 106 0.39 7.03 2.72
CA TYR A 106 1.14 6.43 3.81
C TYR A 106 1.56 7.51 4.78
N SER A 107 1.23 7.34 6.05
CA SER A 107 1.83 8.12 7.13
C SER A 107 2.95 7.28 7.74
N LEU A 108 4.12 7.88 7.87
CA LEU A 108 5.29 7.21 8.41
C LEU A 108 5.57 7.72 9.83
N SER A 109 6.18 6.87 10.61
CA SER A 109 6.70 7.21 11.94
C SER A 109 8.10 6.67 12.09
N VAL A 110 8.81 7.15 13.08
CA VAL A 110 10.13 6.65 13.46
C VAL A 110 9.98 5.96 14.80
N ASP A 111 10.40 4.70 14.88
CA ASP A 111 10.31 3.93 16.12
C ASP A 111 11.43 4.28 17.11
N ASP A 112 11.46 3.60 18.25
CA ASP A 112 12.43 3.84 19.32
C ASP A 112 13.88 3.57 18.89
N ARG A 113 14.08 2.80 17.83
CA ARG A 113 15.38 2.49 17.26
C ARG A 113 15.81 3.47 16.17
N GLY A 114 14.95 4.40 15.80
CA GLY A 114 15.19 5.32 14.70
C GLY A 114 14.80 4.78 13.33
N ASP A 115 14.07 3.66 13.27
CA ASP A 115 13.65 3.03 12.01
C ASP A 115 12.29 3.56 11.55
N LEU A 116 12.17 3.77 10.23
CA LEU A 116 10.90 4.14 9.62
C LEU A 116 9.90 3.00 9.70
N LYS A 117 8.65 3.35 9.97
CA LYS A 117 7.50 2.43 9.96
C LYS A 117 6.31 3.11 9.30
N ILE A 118 5.48 2.32 8.64
CA ILE A 118 4.18 2.79 8.16
C ILE A 118 3.21 2.72 9.35
N SER A 119 2.74 3.87 9.79
CA SER A 119 1.81 3.99 10.92
C SER A 119 0.36 4.11 10.47
N ARG A 120 0.12 4.51 9.22
CA ARG A 120 -1.22 4.61 8.64
C ARG A 120 -1.16 4.36 7.14
N LEU A 121 -2.15 3.65 6.65
CA LEU A 121 -2.33 3.38 5.22
C LEU A 121 -3.78 3.61 4.83
N ASP A 122 -4.00 4.52 3.89
CA ASP A 122 -5.30 4.79 3.31
C ASP A 122 -5.24 4.52 1.81
N VAL A 123 -6.16 3.72 1.30
CA VAL A 123 -6.18 3.33 -0.11
C VAL A 123 -7.47 3.80 -0.76
N PHE A 124 -7.33 4.49 -1.88
CA PHE A 124 -8.45 4.95 -2.70
C PHE A 124 -8.40 4.23 -4.04
N LEU A 125 -9.41 3.41 -4.29
CA LEU A 125 -9.52 2.72 -5.57
C LEU A 125 -9.93 3.69 -6.67
N GLU A 126 -9.39 3.46 -7.86
CA GLU A 126 -9.62 4.28 -9.05
C GLU A 126 -11.07 4.18 -9.46
N SER A 127 -11.99 3.93 -9.02
CA SER A 127 -13.29 3.95 -9.67
C SER A 127 -14.45 3.36 -8.92
N ASN A 128 -15.30 4.24 -8.77
CA ASN A 128 -16.68 3.94 -9.10
C ASN A 128 -16.97 4.65 -10.43
N LEU A 129 -16.92 3.94 -11.54
CA LEU A 129 -17.14 4.49 -12.88
C LEU A 129 -18.47 5.24 -12.97
N GLU A 130 -19.52 4.72 -12.33
CA GLU A 130 -20.83 5.37 -12.26
C GLU A 130 -20.74 6.76 -11.62
N LYS A 131 -20.04 6.90 -10.51
CA LYS A 131 -19.84 8.21 -9.86
C LYS A 131 -19.04 9.16 -10.72
N VAL A 132 -18.01 8.67 -11.41
CA VAL A 132 -17.21 9.47 -12.33
C VAL A 132 -18.07 9.94 -13.49
N GLN A 133 -18.87 9.09 -14.09
CA GLN A 133 -19.79 9.45 -15.18
C GLN A 133 -20.83 10.48 -14.72
N THR A 134 -21.37 10.34 -13.53
CA THR A 134 -22.29 11.31 -12.94
C THR A 134 -21.61 12.67 -12.74
N MET A 135 -20.41 12.66 -12.18
CA MET A 135 -19.63 13.90 -12.02
C MET A 135 -19.38 14.59 -13.36
N MET A 136 -19.02 13.82 -14.39
CA MET A 136 -18.77 14.38 -15.72
C MET A 136 -20.01 15.05 -16.32
N LYS A 137 -21.21 14.55 -16.03
CA LYS A 137 -22.45 15.20 -16.44
C LYS A 137 -22.59 16.58 -15.80
N TYR A 138 -22.28 16.73 -14.52
CA TYR A 138 -22.31 18.02 -13.85
C TYR A 138 -21.29 19.00 -14.42
N LEU A 139 -20.10 18.52 -14.77
CA LEU A 139 -19.04 19.37 -15.33
C LEU A 139 -19.35 19.86 -16.75
N ARG A 140 -20.17 19.14 -17.49
CA ARG A 140 -20.58 19.52 -18.84
C ARG A 140 -21.72 20.55 -18.86
N GLY A 141 -22.28 20.85 -17.71
CA GLY A 141 -23.38 21.77 -17.56
C GLY A 141 -24.70 21.13 -17.88
#